data_d7678bf12160d09a3225b523b6f22d37
#
_entry.id   d7678bf12160d09a3225b523b6f22d37
#
_cell.length_a   1.000
_cell.length_b   1.000
_cell.length_c   1.000
_cell.angle_alpha   90.00
_cell.angle_beta   90.00
_cell.angle_gamma   90.00
#
_symmetry.space_group_name_H-M   'P 1'
#
loop_
_entity.id
_entity.type
_entity.pdbx_description
1 polymer ?
#
loop_
_entity_poly.entity_id
_entity_poly.type
_entity_poly.pdbx_seq_one_letter_code
_entity_poly.pdbx_strand_id
1 'polypeptide(L)'
;MTQRLALIATPLLLLAACGPAKQADTAPPPAASTSEVPKSGPVAIAVTPYLGGPLRVRADGVGPITGETAFDLPTIKALFPKAVAKSAFIHVGEGPPGPIITVEQDNVPLLEIGKGVEGGIGEIRLAGGPVEGPKGEALLGKWADLGFDIAQCRAGEGRTVNQTVCVRPEAPNVSYVFGVPGWTKGGLPPVDVLKAKGQLNEFVWRPAEQAAVGAA
;
A
#
# COMPACT_ATOMS: atom_id res chain seq x y z
N MET A 1 -11.55 46.98 18.55
CA MET A 1 -10.81 48.01 17.81
C MET A 1 -9.94 47.27 16.82
N THR A 2 -10.03 47.26 15.56
CA THR A 2 -10.63 48.08 14.50
C THR A 2 -10.82 47.19 13.27
N GLN A 3 -12.00 47.26 12.70
CA GLN A 3 -12.35 46.70 11.37
C GLN A 3 -11.45 47.28 10.26
N ARG A 4 -11.17 46.51 9.23
CA ARG A 4 -11.08 47.02 7.87
C ARG A 4 -11.68 46.00 6.86
N LEU A 5 -12.88 46.34 6.39
CA LEU A 5 -13.44 45.84 5.13
C LEU A 5 -12.62 46.41 3.96
N ALA A 6 -12.41 45.59 2.94
CA ALA A 6 -12.13 46.09 1.59
C ALA A 6 -12.93 45.26 0.59
N LEU A 7 -13.96 45.87 0.04
CA LEU A 7 -14.67 45.51 -1.18
C LEU A 7 -13.85 45.99 -2.40
N ILE A 8 -13.70 45.19 -3.44
CA ILE A 8 -13.46 45.58 -4.86
C ILE A 8 -14.03 44.48 -5.71
N ALA A 9 -15.22 44.59 -6.29
CA ALA A 9 -15.57 45.15 -7.60
C ALA A 9 -15.13 44.30 -8.80
N THR A 10 -16.17 43.68 -9.43
CA THR A 10 -16.23 43.01 -10.74
C THR A 10 -15.89 43.97 -11.88
N PRO A 11 -15.45 43.44 -13.05
CA PRO A 11 -16.20 43.75 -14.24
C PRO A 11 -16.52 42.55 -15.11
N LEU A 12 -17.74 42.57 -15.58
CA LEU A 12 -18.38 41.92 -16.71
C LEU A 12 -17.78 42.45 -18.03
N LEU A 13 -17.46 41.62 -18.99
CA LEU A 13 -17.33 42.00 -20.38
C LEU A 13 -17.85 40.91 -21.32
N LEU A 14 -18.72 41.38 -22.14
CA LEU A 14 -19.63 40.80 -23.10
C LEU A 14 -19.00 40.47 -24.49
N LEU A 15 -19.77 39.64 -25.23
CA LEU A 15 -20.04 39.65 -26.70
C LEU A 15 -18.93 39.06 -27.58
N ALA A 16 -19.21 38.20 -28.42
CA ALA A 16 -20.18 37.84 -29.46
C ALA A 16 -19.41 37.53 -30.75
N ALA A 17 -19.74 36.51 -31.44
CA ALA A 17 -20.04 36.58 -32.91
C ALA A 17 -20.27 35.18 -33.46
N CYS A 18 -21.50 34.93 -33.86
CA CYS A 18 -21.92 33.94 -34.86
C CYS A 18 -21.37 34.32 -36.26
N GLY A 19 -20.85 33.33 -36.96
CA GLY A 19 -20.64 33.39 -38.39
C GLY A 19 -20.89 32.01 -39.01
N PRO A 20 -21.86 31.85 -39.94
CA PRO A 20 -22.04 30.58 -40.64
C PRO A 20 -21.06 30.50 -41.82
N ALA A 21 -20.16 29.54 -41.79
CA ALA A 21 -19.32 29.20 -42.94
C ALA A 21 -19.95 28.05 -43.73
N LYS A 22 -20.12 28.32 -45.02
CA LYS A 22 -20.63 27.46 -46.08
C LYS A 22 -19.96 26.09 -46.12
N GLN A 23 -20.79 25.06 -46.22
CA GLN A 23 -20.37 23.72 -46.67
C GLN A 23 -19.87 23.80 -48.11
N ALA A 24 -18.65 23.37 -48.33
CA ALA A 24 -18.14 22.98 -49.63
C ALA A 24 -18.23 21.45 -49.73
N ASP A 25 -19.02 20.97 -50.67
CA ASP A 25 -19.05 19.59 -51.13
C ASP A 25 -17.66 19.16 -51.58
N THR A 26 -17.04 18.23 -50.88
CA THR A 26 -15.84 17.56 -51.36
C THR A 26 -16.11 16.06 -51.29
N ALA A 27 -16.01 15.42 -52.45
CA ALA A 27 -16.22 14.00 -52.69
C ALA A 27 -15.35 13.13 -51.76
N PRO A 28 -15.82 11.92 -51.35
CA PRO A 28 -15.08 11.04 -50.48
C PRO A 28 -13.88 10.43 -51.21
N PRO A 29 -12.69 10.42 -50.58
CA PRO A 29 -11.54 9.66 -51.06
C PRO A 29 -11.77 8.15 -50.86
N PRO A 30 -11.12 7.28 -51.69
CA PRO A 30 -11.32 5.85 -51.68
C PRO A 30 -10.87 5.24 -50.34
N ALA A 31 -11.65 4.28 -49.84
CA ALA A 31 -11.40 3.56 -48.61
C ALA A 31 -10.04 2.87 -48.65
N ALA A 32 -9.11 3.36 -47.88
CA ALA A 32 -7.90 2.63 -47.53
C ALA A 32 -8.28 1.48 -46.56
N SER A 33 -8.07 0.26 -47.00
CA SER A 33 -8.19 -0.94 -46.18
C SER A 33 -7.19 -0.85 -45.03
N THR A 34 -7.65 -0.42 -43.88
CA THR A 34 -6.86 -0.48 -42.62
C THR A 34 -6.86 -1.93 -42.16
N SER A 35 -5.75 -2.63 -42.39
CA SER A 35 -5.48 -3.89 -41.69
C SER A 35 -5.45 -3.60 -40.20
N GLU A 36 -6.53 -3.96 -39.50
CA GLU A 36 -6.54 -3.96 -38.00
C GLU A 36 -5.51 -4.98 -37.54
N VAL A 37 -4.38 -4.46 -37.08
CA VAL A 37 -3.47 -5.21 -36.21
C VAL A 37 -4.26 -5.53 -34.94
N PRO A 38 -4.44 -6.83 -34.57
CA PRO A 38 -5.11 -7.15 -33.33
C PRO A 38 -4.32 -6.52 -32.19
N LYS A 39 -4.90 -5.54 -31.50
CA LYS A 39 -4.41 -5.05 -30.21
C LYS A 39 -4.46 -6.24 -29.26
N SER A 40 -3.29 -6.84 -29.00
CA SER A 40 -3.12 -7.75 -27.88
C SER A 40 -3.47 -6.96 -26.62
N GLY A 41 -4.67 -7.11 -26.12
CA GLY A 41 -5.08 -6.58 -24.83
C GLY A 41 -4.16 -7.16 -23.75
N PRO A 42 -3.96 -6.47 -22.64
CA PRO A 42 -3.18 -7.00 -21.54
C PRO A 42 -3.76 -8.38 -21.15
N VAL A 43 -2.90 -9.40 -21.12
CA VAL A 43 -3.27 -10.72 -20.63
C VAL A 43 -3.64 -10.54 -19.17
N ALA A 44 -4.92 -10.59 -18.86
CA ALA A 44 -5.38 -10.55 -17.48
C ALA A 44 -4.84 -11.80 -16.79
N ILE A 45 -3.81 -11.65 -15.97
CA ILE A 45 -3.35 -12.73 -15.10
C ILE A 45 -4.53 -13.03 -14.16
N ALA A 46 -5.07 -14.24 -14.25
CA ALA A 46 -6.17 -14.68 -13.41
C ALA A 46 -5.68 -14.75 -11.95
N VAL A 47 -5.93 -13.69 -11.19
CA VAL A 47 -5.59 -13.65 -9.77
C VAL A 47 -6.65 -14.42 -9.00
N THR A 48 -6.21 -15.44 -8.23
CA THR A 48 -7.11 -16.23 -7.39
C THR A 48 -7.51 -15.42 -6.15
N PRO A 49 -8.81 -15.15 -5.93
CA PRO A 49 -9.26 -14.43 -4.75
C PRO A 49 -8.94 -15.16 -3.44
N TYR A 50 -8.74 -14.39 -2.37
CA TYR A 50 -8.60 -14.93 -1.02
C TYR A 50 -9.98 -15.35 -0.48
N LEU A 51 -10.10 -16.62 -0.15
CA LEU A 51 -11.34 -17.20 0.35
C LEU A 51 -11.31 -17.56 1.85
N GLY A 52 -10.19 -17.33 2.50
CA GLY A 52 -9.94 -17.62 3.91
C GLY A 52 -8.68 -18.47 4.12
N GLY A 53 -8.35 -18.74 5.38
CA GLY A 53 -7.13 -19.44 5.79
C GLY A 53 -6.00 -18.45 6.12
N PRO A 54 -4.74 -18.94 6.30
CA PRO A 54 -3.61 -18.07 6.56
C PRO A 54 -3.30 -17.17 5.36
N LEU A 55 -3.16 -15.87 5.62
CA LEU A 55 -2.76 -14.89 4.63
C LEU A 55 -1.24 -14.92 4.49
N ARG A 56 -0.75 -15.38 3.36
CA ARG A 56 0.69 -15.59 3.14
C ARG A 56 1.37 -14.30 2.68
N VAL A 57 2.43 -13.93 3.40
CA VAL A 57 3.36 -12.87 3.00
C VAL A 57 4.50 -13.49 2.21
N ARG A 58 4.75 -13.00 1.01
CA ARG A 58 5.81 -13.47 0.11
C ARG A 58 6.63 -12.28 -0.37
N ALA A 59 7.76 -12.53 -0.99
CA ALA A 59 8.57 -11.45 -1.58
C ALA A 59 7.83 -10.71 -2.72
N ASP A 60 6.95 -11.38 -3.44
CA ASP A 60 6.19 -10.82 -4.57
C ASP A 60 4.82 -10.25 -4.18
N GLY A 61 4.36 -10.43 -2.93
CA GLY A 61 3.05 -9.93 -2.51
C GLY A 61 2.51 -10.51 -1.22
N VAL A 62 1.25 -10.21 -0.96
CA VAL A 62 0.50 -10.64 0.23
C VAL A 62 -0.83 -11.26 -0.20
N GLY A 63 -1.00 -12.56 0.04
CA GLY A 63 -2.19 -13.27 -0.44
C GLY A 63 -2.38 -13.07 -1.94
N PRO A 64 -3.52 -12.54 -2.42
CA PRO A 64 -3.76 -12.26 -3.83
C PRO A 64 -3.16 -10.91 -4.31
N ILE A 65 -2.64 -10.07 -3.43
CA ILE A 65 -2.10 -8.75 -3.76
C ILE A 65 -0.64 -8.87 -4.18
N THR A 66 -0.29 -8.20 -5.28
CA THR A 66 1.09 -8.03 -5.78
C THR A 66 1.44 -6.54 -5.92
N GLY A 67 2.68 -6.22 -6.31
CA GLY A 67 3.09 -4.85 -6.61
C GLY A 67 2.31 -4.19 -7.76
N GLU A 68 1.76 -4.99 -8.67
CA GLU A 68 0.99 -4.52 -9.83
C GLU A 68 -0.51 -4.31 -9.52
N THR A 69 -0.96 -4.71 -8.31
CA THR A 69 -2.36 -4.55 -7.91
C THR A 69 -2.69 -3.06 -7.77
N ALA A 70 -3.77 -2.63 -8.42
CA ALA A 70 -4.23 -1.25 -8.33
C ALA A 70 -4.68 -0.90 -6.90
N PHE A 71 -4.32 0.30 -6.42
CA PHE A 71 -4.81 0.82 -5.15
C PHE A 71 -6.20 1.43 -5.35
N ASP A 72 -7.21 0.59 -5.48
CA ASP A 72 -8.60 1.02 -5.52
C ASP A 72 -9.50 0.01 -4.79
N LEU A 73 -10.58 0.54 -4.20
CA LEU A 73 -11.48 -0.25 -3.38
C LEU A 73 -12.22 -1.37 -4.15
N PRO A 74 -12.70 -1.18 -5.39
CA PRO A 74 -13.31 -2.23 -6.18
C PRO A 74 -12.36 -3.42 -6.43
N THR A 75 -11.12 -3.16 -6.81
CA THR A 75 -10.09 -4.21 -7.02
C THR A 75 -9.85 -4.99 -5.73
N ILE A 76 -9.64 -4.30 -4.60
CA ILE A 76 -9.41 -4.98 -3.32
C ILE A 76 -10.64 -5.80 -2.87
N LYS A 77 -11.85 -5.29 -3.05
CA LYS A 77 -13.07 -6.07 -2.77
C LYS A 77 -13.17 -7.34 -3.61
N ALA A 78 -12.80 -7.29 -4.88
CA ALA A 78 -12.80 -8.46 -5.76
C ALA A 78 -11.77 -9.51 -5.31
N LEU A 79 -10.62 -9.08 -4.78
CA LEU A 79 -9.58 -9.96 -4.25
C LEU A 79 -9.96 -10.60 -2.90
N PHE A 80 -10.85 -9.98 -2.13
CA PHE A 80 -11.27 -10.42 -0.79
C PHE A 80 -12.81 -10.52 -0.68
N PRO A 81 -13.46 -11.38 -1.47
CA PRO A 81 -14.93 -11.40 -1.59
C PRO A 81 -15.66 -11.80 -0.30
N LYS A 82 -14.98 -12.46 0.66
CA LYS A 82 -15.53 -12.85 1.96
C LYS A 82 -15.14 -11.91 3.10
N ALA A 83 -14.42 -10.83 2.80
CA ALA A 83 -14.00 -9.85 3.77
C ALA A 83 -14.64 -8.48 3.50
N VAL A 84 -14.60 -7.60 4.46
CA VAL A 84 -15.10 -6.23 4.35
C VAL A 84 -13.92 -5.30 4.08
N ALA A 85 -13.83 -4.77 2.86
CA ALA A 85 -12.85 -3.74 2.53
C ALA A 85 -13.47 -2.35 2.59
N LYS A 86 -12.76 -1.40 3.23
CA LYS A 86 -13.19 -0.01 3.46
C LYS A 86 -12.03 0.95 3.16
N SER A 87 -12.34 2.09 2.53
CA SER A 87 -11.40 3.21 2.45
C SER A 87 -11.39 3.98 3.76
N ALA A 88 -10.21 4.39 4.18
CA ALA A 88 -9.98 5.20 5.37
C ALA A 88 -8.79 6.15 5.14
N PHE A 89 -8.49 6.97 6.12
CA PHE A 89 -7.31 7.83 6.14
C PHE A 89 -6.54 7.61 7.43
N ILE A 90 -5.23 7.63 7.34
CA ILE A 90 -4.36 7.52 8.51
C ILE A 90 -3.37 8.67 8.55
N HIS A 91 -3.18 9.22 9.75
CA HIS A 91 -2.11 10.18 10.04
C HIS A 91 -0.81 9.44 10.34
N VAL A 92 0.26 9.79 9.63
CA VAL A 92 1.61 9.28 9.88
C VAL A 92 2.55 10.48 9.99
N GLY A 93 2.99 10.78 11.21
CA GLY A 93 3.83 11.96 11.46
C GLY A 93 3.08 13.28 11.33
N GLU A 94 3.79 14.35 10.90
CA GLU A 94 3.25 15.73 10.82
C GLU A 94 2.58 16.06 9.47
N GLY A 95 2.55 15.10 8.53
CA GLY A 95 1.96 15.31 7.21
C GLY A 95 0.43 15.22 7.19
N PRO A 96 -0.20 15.51 6.04
CA PRO A 96 -1.63 15.29 5.88
C PRO A 96 -1.97 13.79 5.96
N PRO A 97 -3.22 13.43 6.33
CA PRO A 97 -3.63 12.04 6.36
C PRO A 97 -3.48 11.37 4.98
N GLY A 98 -2.85 10.21 4.96
CA GLY A 98 -2.71 9.39 3.75
C GLY A 98 -3.89 8.43 3.57
N PRO A 99 -4.32 8.17 2.33
CA PRO A 99 -5.38 7.20 2.07
C PRO A 99 -4.90 5.77 2.29
N ILE A 100 -5.75 4.97 2.94
CA ILE A 100 -5.56 3.54 3.14
C ILE A 100 -6.83 2.77 2.76
N ILE A 101 -6.67 1.48 2.52
CA ILE A 101 -7.78 0.51 2.46
C ILE A 101 -7.55 -0.52 3.55
N THR A 102 -8.52 -0.68 4.44
CA THR A 102 -8.53 -1.74 5.46
C THR A 102 -9.34 -2.92 4.97
N VAL A 103 -8.90 -4.14 5.29
CA VAL A 103 -9.62 -5.38 5.03
C VAL A 103 -9.81 -6.13 6.33
N GLU A 104 -11.06 -6.44 6.66
CA GLU A 104 -11.46 -7.12 7.88
C GLU A 104 -12.31 -8.35 7.53
N GLN A 105 -12.08 -9.45 8.22
CA GLN A 105 -12.93 -10.64 8.11
C GLN A 105 -13.37 -11.07 9.51
N ASP A 106 -14.67 -11.30 9.69
CA ASP A 106 -15.27 -11.69 10.98
C ASP A 106 -14.88 -10.72 12.13
N ASN A 107 -14.83 -9.42 11.84
CA ASN A 107 -14.37 -8.34 12.72
C ASN A 107 -12.89 -8.42 13.15
N VAL A 108 -12.09 -9.26 12.49
CA VAL A 108 -10.66 -9.33 12.69
C VAL A 108 -9.96 -8.54 11.58
N PRO A 109 -9.15 -7.51 11.90
CA PRO A 109 -8.32 -6.84 10.91
C PRO A 109 -7.36 -7.85 10.27
N LEU A 110 -7.43 -8.02 8.96
CA LEU A 110 -6.49 -8.87 8.21
C LEU A 110 -5.30 -8.06 7.75
N LEU A 111 -5.57 -6.92 7.08
CA LEU A 111 -4.52 -6.08 6.54
C LEU A 111 -4.98 -4.62 6.37
N GLU A 112 -3.99 -3.76 6.34
CA GLU A 112 -4.09 -2.35 5.97
C GLU A 112 -3.18 -2.12 4.76
N ILE A 113 -3.74 -1.52 3.72
CA ILE A 113 -3.06 -1.23 2.46
C ILE A 113 -2.87 0.26 2.36
N GLY A 114 -1.63 0.73 2.28
CA GLY A 114 -1.28 2.13 2.05
C GLY A 114 -1.04 2.40 0.57
N LYS A 115 -1.40 3.61 0.13
CA LYS A 115 -1.15 4.08 -1.23
C LYS A 115 0.32 4.45 -1.42
N GLY A 116 0.91 4.01 -2.52
CA GLY A 116 2.26 4.39 -2.93
C GLY A 116 2.31 5.75 -3.64
N VAL A 117 3.52 6.28 -3.78
CA VAL A 117 3.76 7.60 -4.41
C VAL A 117 3.31 7.65 -5.86
N GLU A 118 3.40 6.55 -6.59
CA GLU A 118 2.97 6.42 -7.99
C GLU A 118 1.50 6.03 -8.15
N GLY A 119 0.75 5.96 -7.04
CA GLY A 119 -0.68 5.69 -7.06
C GLY A 119 -1.06 4.21 -6.94
N GLY A 120 -0.10 3.29 -7.01
CA GLY A 120 -0.29 1.86 -6.75
C GLY A 120 -0.27 1.52 -5.25
N ILE A 121 -0.08 0.23 -4.93
CA ILE A 121 0.15 -0.22 -3.55
C ILE A 121 1.52 0.27 -3.06
N GLY A 122 1.56 0.93 -1.91
CA GLY A 122 2.78 1.43 -1.30
C GLY A 122 3.33 0.52 -0.20
N GLU A 123 2.46 0.12 0.71
CA GLU A 123 2.78 -0.86 1.74
C GLU A 123 1.54 -1.65 2.14
N ILE A 124 1.76 -2.84 2.65
CA ILE A 124 0.72 -3.66 3.27
C ILE A 124 1.19 -4.03 4.68
N ARG A 125 0.35 -3.78 5.66
CA ARG A 125 0.60 -4.07 7.07
C ARG A 125 -0.36 -5.16 7.55
N LEU A 126 0.18 -6.15 8.27
CA LEU A 126 -0.55 -7.30 8.78
C LEU A 126 -0.23 -7.47 10.28
N ALA A 127 -1.15 -7.05 11.13
CA ALA A 127 -1.00 -7.09 12.59
C ALA A 127 -2.06 -7.98 13.25
N GLY A 128 -2.89 -8.66 12.48
CA GLY A 128 -3.98 -9.49 12.99
C GLY A 128 -4.35 -10.63 12.05
N GLY A 129 -5.21 -11.53 12.55
CA GLY A 129 -5.66 -12.69 11.80
C GLY A 129 -4.61 -13.80 11.64
N PRO A 130 -4.94 -14.87 10.92
CA PRO A 130 -4.00 -15.92 10.60
C PRO A 130 -3.08 -15.44 9.46
N VAL A 131 -1.82 -15.15 9.79
CA VAL A 131 -0.79 -14.68 8.86
C VAL A 131 0.40 -15.63 8.89
N GLU A 132 0.92 -15.96 7.72
CA GLU A 132 2.16 -16.72 7.54
C GLU A 132 3.19 -15.86 6.80
N GLY A 133 4.36 -15.69 7.40
CA GLY A 133 5.52 -15.05 6.76
C GLY A 133 6.15 -15.92 5.68
N PRO A 134 7.22 -15.43 5.00
CA PRO A 134 7.89 -16.12 3.90
C PRO A 134 8.39 -17.54 4.21
N LYS A 135 8.71 -17.84 5.46
CA LYS A 135 9.17 -19.16 5.93
C LYS A 135 8.15 -19.86 6.84
N GLY A 136 6.89 -19.41 6.82
CA GLY A 136 5.84 -19.97 7.68
C GLY A 136 5.80 -19.38 9.08
N GLU A 137 6.49 -18.25 9.30
CA GLU A 137 6.45 -17.56 10.60
C GLU A 137 5.04 -17.02 10.87
N ALA A 138 4.58 -17.17 12.10
CA ALA A 138 3.29 -16.63 12.53
C ALA A 138 3.45 -15.37 13.39
N LEU A 139 2.42 -14.53 13.42
CA LEU A 139 2.32 -13.46 14.42
C LEU A 139 2.44 -14.03 15.83
N LEU A 140 2.95 -13.23 16.76
CA LEU A 140 3.26 -13.58 18.13
C LEU A 140 4.44 -14.56 18.29
N GLY A 141 5.09 -14.98 17.22
CA GLY A 141 6.34 -15.75 17.26
C GLY A 141 7.44 -14.99 17.99
N LYS A 142 8.23 -15.69 18.81
CA LYS A 142 9.33 -15.07 19.57
C LYS A 142 10.52 -14.79 18.67
N TRP A 143 11.16 -13.64 18.83
CA TRP A 143 12.36 -13.26 18.09
C TRP A 143 13.45 -14.36 18.16
N ALA A 144 13.64 -14.96 19.33
CA ALA A 144 14.62 -16.02 19.53
C ALA A 144 14.38 -17.27 18.69
N ASP A 145 13.10 -17.63 18.46
CA ASP A 145 12.71 -18.84 17.75
C ASP A 145 12.73 -18.67 16.23
N LEU A 146 12.67 -17.40 15.75
CA LEU A 146 12.64 -17.09 14.33
C LEU A 146 14.04 -16.99 13.69
N GLY A 147 15.12 -17.11 14.48
CA GLY A 147 16.48 -17.23 14.00
C GLY A 147 17.01 -15.97 13.29
N PHE A 148 16.61 -14.79 13.71
CA PHE A 148 17.18 -13.53 13.24
C PHE A 148 18.55 -13.28 13.88
N ASP A 149 19.50 -12.76 13.08
CA ASP A 149 20.68 -12.08 13.59
C ASP A 149 20.33 -10.62 13.88
N ILE A 150 20.96 -10.05 14.93
CA ILE A 150 20.76 -8.63 15.24
C ILE A 150 21.22 -7.70 14.11
N ALA A 151 22.20 -8.12 13.32
CA ALA A 151 22.65 -7.40 12.14
C ALA A 151 21.60 -7.26 11.04
N GLN A 152 20.55 -8.09 11.08
CA GLN A 152 19.40 -8.02 10.18
C GLN A 152 18.32 -7.06 10.70
N CYS A 153 18.54 -6.45 11.88
CA CYS A 153 17.54 -5.68 12.59
C CYS A 153 17.99 -4.23 12.78
N ARG A 154 17.03 -3.33 12.80
CA ARG A 154 17.22 -1.90 13.09
C ARG A 154 16.12 -1.40 14.01
N ALA A 155 16.34 -0.24 14.60
CA ALA A 155 15.28 0.48 15.30
C ALA A 155 14.16 0.85 14.33
N GLY A 156 12.92 0.74 14.77
CA GLY A 156 11.77 1.17 14.00
C GLY A 156 11.63 2.69 14.02
N GLU A 157 11.04 3.22 12.95
CA GLU A 157 10.79 4.65 12.73
C GLU A 157 9.31 4.87 12.38
N GLY A 158 8.83 6.11 12.51
CA GLY A 158 7.45 6.46 12.19
C GLY A 158 6.46 5.58 12.94
N ARG A 159 5.65 4.82 12.23
CA ARG A 159 4.64 3.91 12.80
C ARG A 159 5.22 2.73 13.60
N THR A 160 6.49 2.43 13.42
CA THR A 160 7.19 1.34 14.13
C THR A 160 8.14 1.86 15.22
N VAL A 161 8.03 3.14 15.60
CA VAL A 161 8.84 3.72 16.68
C VAL A 161 8.73 2.87 17.95
N ASN A 162 9.84 2.69 18.69
CA ASN A 162 9.96 1.81 19.84
C ASN A 162 9.78 0.30 19.55
N GLN A 163 9.83 -0.07 18.28
CA GLN A 163 9.84 -1.48 17.85
C GLN A 163 11.17 -1.82 17.16
N THR A 164 11.41 -3.11 16.99
CA THR A 164 12.57 -3.62 16.25
C THR A 164 12.08 -4.12 14.89
N VAL A 165 12.69 -3.62 13.83
CA VAL A 165 12.36 -4.02 12.46
C VAL A 165 13.49 -4.87 11.90
N CYS A 166 13.21 -6.14 11.60
CA CYS A 166 14.17 -7.06 11.02
C CYS A 166 13.77 -7.42 9.59
N VAL A 167 14.75 -7.67 8.74
CA VAL A 167 14.55 -8.01 7.32
C VAL A 167 15.42 -9.21 6.99
N ARG A 168 14.88 -10.17 6.23
CA ARG A 168 15.65 -11.31 5.73
C ARG A 168 16.27 -11.00 4.37
N PRO A 169 17.50 -11.41 4.09
CA PRO A 169 18.14 -11.18 2.79
C PRO A 169 17.34 -11.75 1.60
N GLU A 170 16.68 -12.88 1.79
CA GLU A 170 15.88 -13.56 0.77
C GLU A 170 14.50 -12.93 0.52
N ALA A 171 14.06 -12.03 1.39
CA ALA A 171 12.82 -11.26 1.25
C ALA A 171 13.03 -9.81 1.74
N PRO A 172 13.86 -9.01 1.06
CA PRO A 172 14.29 -7.70 1.54
C PRO A 172 13.16 -6.69 1.63
N ASN A 173 12.07 -6.92 0.94
CA ASN A 173 10.87 -6.11 0.94
C ASN A 173 9.80 -6.54 1.98
N VAL A 174 10.10 -7.56 2.79
CA VAL A 174 9.28 -7.98 3.92
C VAL A 174 9.97 -7.62 5.23
N SER A 175 9.35 -6.72 6.00
CA SER A 175 9.82 -6.34 7.32
C SER A 175 9.04 -7.12 8.38
N TYR A 176 9.76 -7.65 9.36
CA TYR A 176 9.26 -8.31 10.56
C TYR A 176 9.37 -7.32 11.70
N VAL A 177 8.24 -6.90 12.25
CA VAL A 177 8.18 -5.87 13.28
C VAL A 177 7.97 -6.52 14.64
N PHE A 178 8.99 -6.45 15.50
CA PHE A 178 8.98 -7.02 16.82
C PHE A 178 8.70 -5.96 17.88
N GLY A 179 7.69 -6.20 18.70
CA GLY A 179 7.47 -5.44 19.91
C GLY A 179 8.25 -6.05 21.08
N VAL A 180 8.75 -5.19 21.97
CA VAL A 180 9.36 -5.59 23.23
C VAL A 180 8.58 -4.92 24.36
N PRO A 181 7.78 -5.67 25.14
CA PRO A 181 6.98 -5.10 26.21
C PRO A 181 7.81 -4.31 27.20
N GLY A 182 7.41 -3.05 27.45
CA GLY A 182 8.09 -2.12 28.34
C GLY A 182 9.34 -1.44 27.77
N TRP A 183 9.69 -1.67 26.50
CA TRP A 183 10.77 -0.95 25.84
C TRP A 183 10.25 0.39 25.29
N THR A 184 10.74 1.50 25.84
CA THR A 184 10.35 2.86 25.45
C THR A 184 11.56 3.79 25.20
N LYS A 185 12.77 3.22 25.22
CA LYS A 185 14.01 4.01 25.19
C LYS A 185 14.42 4.48 23.80
N GLY A 186 13.63 4.14 22.79
CA GLY A 186 14.09 4.31 21.40
C GLY A 186 15.31 3.42 21.08
N GLY A 187 15.72 3.42 19.83
CA GLY A 187 16.85 2.60 19.39
C GLY A 187 16.56 1.09 19.40
N LEU A 188 17.61 0.33 19.11
CA LEU A 188 17.54 -1.13 19.08
C LEU A 188 17.71 -1.70 20.51
N PRO A 189 16.80 -2.56 20.99
CA PRO A 189 16.99 -3.23 22.27
C PRO A 189 18.24 -4.13 22.27
N PRO A 190 18.89 -4.33 23.42
CA PRO A 190 19.94 -5.33 23.56
C PRO A 190 19.47 -6.73 23.15
N VAL A 191 20.38 -7.53 22.61
CA VAL A 191 20.06 -8.87 22.06
C VAL A 191 19.43 -9.80 23.10
N ASP A 192 19.91 -9.75 24.33
CA ASP A 192 19.36 -10.52 25.45
C ASP A 192 17.91 -10.14 25.77
N VAL A 193 17.58 -8.85 25.66
CA VAL A 193 16.21 -8.34 25.84
C VAL A 193 15.32 -8.78 24.68
N LEU A 194 15.80 -8.71 23.43
CA LEU A 194 15.08 -9.22 22.26
C LEU A 194 14.82 -10.72 22.37
N LYS A 195 15.83 -11.51 22.76
CA LYS A 195 15.68 -12.96 22.97
C LYS A 195 14.68 -13.30 24.06
N ALA A 196 14.66 -12.52 25.13
CA ALA A 196 13.77 -12.78 26.26
C ALA A 196 12.32 -12.35 26.02
N LYS A 197 12.11 -11.23 25.30
CA LYS A 197 10.82 -10.53 25.26
C LYS A 197 10.34 -10.15 23.85
N GLY A 198 11.20 -10.25 22.83
CA GLY A 198 10.84 -9.85 21.47
C GLY A 198 9.75 -10.75 20.89
N GLN A 199 8.66 -10.16 20.43
CA GLN A 199 7.52 -10.86 19.85
C GLN A 199 7.12 -10.21 18.53
N LEU A 200 6.89 -11.02 17.51
CA LEU A 200 6.48 -10.57 16.17
C LEU A 200 5.05 -10.05 16.23
N ASN A 201 4.91 -8.74 16.12
CA ASN A 201 3.61 -8.09 16.20
C ASN A 201 3.00 -7.81 14.81
N GLU A 202 3.85 -7.68 13.78
CA GLU A 202 3.38 -7.24 12.48
C GLU A 202 4.35 -7.66 11.37
N PHE A 203 3.81 -7.98 10.21
CA PHE A 203 4.54 -7.97 8.95
C PHE A 203 4.24 -6.69 8.18
N VAL A 204 5.26 -6.13 7.54
CA VAL A 204 5.10 -5.03 6.59
C VAL A 204 5.73 -5.44 5.28
N TRP A 205 4.93 -5.50 4.23
CA TRP A 205 5.39 -5.76 2.88
C TRP A 205 5.37 -4.47 2.06
N ARG A 206 6.39 -4.26 1.22
CA ARG A 206 6.45 -3.18 0.24
C ARG A 206 6.83 -3.72 -1.12
N PRO A 207 6.30 -3.17 -2.23
CA PRO A 207 6.82 -3.48 -3.57
C PRO A 207 8.33 -3.24 -3.63
N ALA A 208 9.05 -4.07 -4.40
CA ALA A 208 10.53 -4.05 -4.44
C ALA A 208 11.10 -2.67 -4.82
N GLU A 209 10.45 -1.97 -5.74
CA GLU A 209 10.85 -0.62 -6.17
C GLU A 209 10.79 0.40 -5.02
N GLN A 210 9.82 0.27 -4.11
CA GLN A 210 9.67 1.17 -2.96
C GLN A 210 10.54 0.75 -1.76
N ALA A 211 10.89 -0.52 -1.67
CA ALA A 211 11.79 -1.01 -0.63
C ALA A 211 13.21 -0.45 -0.79
N ALA A 212 13.66 -0.24 -2.02
CA ALA A 212 14.99 0.31 -2.32
C ALA A 212 15.15 1.79 -1.91
N VAL A 213 14.07 2.58 -1.95
CA VAL A 213 14.08 4.01 -1.58
C VAL A 213 14.13 4.22 -0.07
N GLY A 214 13.64 3.29 0.73
CA GLY A 214 13.63 3.38 2.21
C GLY A 214 14.86 2.80 2.89
N ALA A 215 15.84 2.30 2.14
CA ALA A 215 17.07 1.68 2.66
C ALA A 215 18.33 2.57 2.56
N ALA A 216 18.19 3.84 2.10
CA ALA A 216 19.27 4.80 1.90
C ALA A 216 19.45 5.76 3.08
#